data_8c0e06b09d1c592cec43ae91f28c38d9
#
_entry.id   8c0e06b09d1c592cec43ae91f28c38d9
#
_cell.length_a   1.000
_cell.length_b   1.000
_cell.length_c   1.000
_cell.angle_alpha   90.00
_cell.angle_beta   90.00
_cell.angle_gamma   90.00
#
_symmetry.space_group_name_H-M   'P 1'
#
loop_
_entity.id
_entity.type
_entity.pdbx_description
1 polymer ?
#
loop_
_entity_poly.entity_id
_entity_poly.type
_entity_poly.pdbx_seq_one_letter_code
_entity_poly.pdbx_strand_id
1 'polypeptide(L)'
;MTLIGVKIDRLFLRDLFILLVGVGLYILSIQLFVVPNAMASNGIAGFSVFIHFVFGMNPALTFFAVNIPLFLLSWKLLEQRELLLTIPGALAMSGWMMIYEAIGITGFQMDSLVTVGIIDGILSGIGAGLVVLSQGTFGGSILLARLFENKWKVPIDKTLFGIDIVVM
;
A
#
# COMPACT_ATOMS: atom_id res chain seq x y z
N MET A 1 1.65 -19.22 20.62
CA MET A 1 2.62 -18.15 20.93
C MET A 1 1.86 -16.84 20.90
N THR A 2 1.87 -16.06 21.96
CA THR A 2 1.14 -14.79 22.07
C THR A 2 2.15 -13.66 21.97
N LEU A 3 2.07 -12.85 20.94
CA LEU A 3 2.82 -11.59 20.81
C LEU A 3 1.86 -10.44 21.16
N ILE A 4 2.21 -9.65 22.18
CA ILE A 4 1.46 -8.44 22.58
C ILE A 4 -0.06 -8.72 22.77
N GLY A 5 -0.43 -9.88 23.40
CA GLY A 5 -1.84 -10.21 23.64
C GLY A 5 -2.62 -10.85 22.49
N VAL A 6 -2.03 -10.97 21.29
CA VAL A 6 -2.66 -11.59 20.12
C VAL A 6 -2.18 -13.04 19.96
N LYS A 7 -3.12 -13.97 19.81
CA LYS A 7 -2.80 -15.37 19.50
C LYS A 7 -2.38 -15.47 18.04
N ILE A 8 -1.14 -15.93 17.80
CA ILE A 8 -0.70 -16.33 16.46
C ILE A 8 -1.33 -17.70 16.19
N ASP A 9 -2.46 -17.69 15.54
CA ASP A 9 -3.20 -18.85 15.10
C ASP A 9 -3.13 -19.03 13.58
N ARG A 10 -3.75 -20.08 13.07
CA ARG A 10 -3.83 -20.33 11.62
C ARG A 10 -4.50 -19.20 10.85
N LEU A 11 -5.42 -18.48 11.47
CA LEU A 11 -6.11 -17.35 10.88
C LEU A 11 -5.15 -16.16 10.71
N PHE A 12 -4.32 -15.88 11.71
CA PHE A 12 -3.31 -14.82 11.61
C PHE A 12 -2.29 -15.10 10.49
N LEU A 13 -1.83 -16.35 10.38
CA LEU A 13 -0.89 -16.74 9.31
C LEU A 13 -1.53 -16.64 7.92
N ARG A 14 -2.79 -17.03 7.79
CA ARG A 14 -3.56 -16.86 6.55
C ARG A 14 -3.66 -15.38 6.19
N ASP A 15 -4.02 -14.53 7.14
CA ASP A 15 -4.22 -13.11 6.90
C ASP A 15 -2.87 -12.42 6.56
N LEU A 16 -1.79 -12.82 7.22
CA LEU A 16 -0.45 -12.37 6.87
C LEU A 16 -0.05 -12.79 5.45
N PHE A 17 -0.34 -14.02 5.04
CA PHE A 17 -0.06 -14.50 3.70
C PHE A 17 -0.86 -13.72 2.64
N ILE A 18 -2.16 -13.51 2.87
CA ILE A 18 -3.04 -12.71 2.00
C ILE A 18 -2.51 -11.27 1.89
N LEU A 19 -2.09 -10.69 3.01
CA LEU A 19 -1.49 -9.36 3.06
C LEU A 19 -0.24 -9.28 2.18
N LEU A 20 0.71 -10.20 2.34
CA LEU A 20 1.96 -10.18 1.58
C LEU A 20 1.74 -10.36 0.08
N VAL A 21 0.82 -11.25 -0.32
CA VAL A 21 0.44 -11.44 -1.72
C VAL A 21 -0.26 -10.19 -2.26
N GLY A 22 -1.18 -9.62 -1.51
CA GLY A 22 -1.89 -8.39 -1.90
C GLY A 22 -0.95 -7.21 -2.10
N VAL A 23 -0.01 -7.00 -1.19
CA VAL A 23 1.03 -5.97 -1.31
C VAL A 23 1.92 -6.23 -2.53
N GLY A 24 2.34 -7.48 -2.75
CA GLY A 24 3.14 -7.85 -3.92
C GLY A 24 2.45 -7.53 -5.24
N LEU A 25 1.17 -7.90 -5.38
CA LEU A 25 0.36 -7.59 -6.57
C LEU A 25 0.19 -6.07 -6.77
N TYR A 26 -0.06 -5.34 -5.69
CA TYR A 26 -0.20 -3.89 -5.74
C TYR A 26 1.07 -3.21 -6.26
N ILE A 27 2.24 -3.58 -5.71
CA ILE A 27 3.54 -3.03 -6.15
C ILE A 27 3.91 -3.49 -7.55
N LEU A 28 3.60 -4.74 -7.89
CA LEU A 28 3.84 -5.26 -9.25
C LEU A 28 3.08 -4.42 -10.29
N SER A 29 1.84 -4.03 -10.00
CA SER A 29 1.06 -3.16 -10.87
C SER A 29 1.76 -1.81 -11.08
N ILE A 30 2.17 -1.16 -10.00
CA ILE A 30 2.89 0.12 -10.06
C ILE A 30 4.18 -0.01 -10.90
N GLN A 31 4.97 -1.05 -10.65
CA GLN A 31 6.26 -1.25 -11.33
C GLN A 31 6.10 -1.57 -12.81
N LEU A 32 5.07 -2.33 -13.18
CA LEU A 32 4.85 -2.72 -14.58
C LEU A 32 4.16 -1.63 -15.41
N PHE A 33 3.27 -0.85 -14.81
CA PHE A 33 2.40 0.04 -15.58
C PHE A 33 2.57 1.52 -15.22
N VAL A 34 2.66 1.86 -13.94
CA VAL A 34 2.70 3.27 -13.51
C VAL A 34 4.05 3.90 -13.74
N VAL A 35 5.13 3.26 -13.24
CA VAL A 35 6.50 3.79 -13.30
C VAL A 35 6.98 3.97 -14.75
N PRO A 36 6.86 2.99 -15.67
CA PRO A 36 7.37 3.12 -17.04
C PRO A 36 6.63 4.15 -17.88
N ASN A 37 5.36 4.42 -17.56
CA ASN A 37 4.53 5.37 -18.29
C ASN A 37 4.47 6.76 -17.61
N ALA A 38 5.34 7.01 -16.60
CA ALA A 38 5.41 8.25 -15.83
C ALA A 38 4.03 8.72 -15.32
N MET A 39 3.16 7.77 -14.97
CA MET A 39 1.85 8.06 -14.42
C MET A 39 1.95 8.33 -12.92
N ALA A 40 1.09 9.20 -12.41
CA ALA A 40 0.92 9.36 -10.97
C ALA A 40 0.20 8.12 -10.43
N SER A 41 0.79 7.48 -9.42
CA SER A 41 0.11 6.44 -8.65
C SER A 41 -0.80 7.09 -7.59
N ASN A 42 -1.72 6.32 -7.04
CA ASN A 42 -2.69 6.82 -6.07
C ASN A 42 -2.07 7.02 -4.68
N GLY A 43 -2.58 7.99 -3.94
CA GLY A 43 -2.29 8.22 -2.54
C GLY A 43 -0.81 8.44 -2.20
N ILE A 44 -0.37 7.97 -1.02
CA ILE A 44 1.01 8.18 -0.51
C ILE A 44 2.05 7.42 -1.36
N ALA A 45 1.69 6.30 -1.98
CA ALA A 45 2.59 5.61 -2.90
C ALA A 45 2.88 6.48 -4.13
N GLY A 46 1.83 7.10 -4.72
CA GLY A 46 1.98 8.05 -5.81
C GLY A 46 2.80 9.27 -5.43
N PHE A 47 2.57 9.82 -4.25
CA PHE A 47 3.38 10.90 -3.72
C PHE A 47 4.86 10.51 -3.60
N SER A 48 5.18 9.29 -3.19
CA SER A 48 6.57 8.81 -3.10
C SER A 48 7.23 8.70 -4.49
N VAL A 49 6.48 8.26 -5.49
CA VAL A 49 6.93 8.22 -6.89
C VAL A 49 7.12 9.64 -7.42
N PHE A 50 6.21 10.56 -7.15
CA PHE A 50 6.35 11.97 -7.51
C PHE A 50 7.63 12.60 -6.92
N ILE A 51 7.91 12.37 -5.66
CA ILE A 51 9.16 12.84 -5.00
C ILE A 51 10.40 12.25 -5.67
N HIS A 52 10.34 11.01 -6.13
CA HIS A 52 11.40 10.39 -6.91
C HIS A 52 11.69 11.17 -8.21
N PHE A 53 10.66 11.50 -8.96
CA PHE A 53 10.82 12.24 -10.23
C PHE A 53 11.34 13.67 -10.02
N VAL A 54 10.94 14.34 -8.94
CA VAL A 54 11.32 15.74 -8.68
C VAL A 54 12.70 15.86 -8.02
N PHE A 55 12.99 14.98 -7.05
CA PHE A 55 14.17 15.09 -6.17
C PHE A 55 15.17 13.94 -6.33
N GLY A 56 14.87 12.91 -7.12
CA GLY A 56 15.71 11.73 -7.28
C GLY A 56 15.79 10.82 -6.03
N MET A 57 14.91 11.03 -5.04
CA MET A 57 14.89 10.23 -3.82
C MET A 57 14.33 8.83 -4.09
N ASN A 58 14.85 7.82 -3.38
CA ASN A 58 14.34 6.46 -3.51
C ASN A 58 12.88 6.37 -3.04
N PRO A 59 11.93 5.89 -3.88
CA PRO A 59 10.51 5.84 -3.57
C PRO A 59 10.20 5.00 -2.33
N ALA A 60 10.91 3.88 -2.13
CA ALA A 60 10.71 3.02 -0.96
C ALA A 60 11.06 3.72 0.35
N LEU A 61 12.16 4.48 0.37
CA LEU A 61 12.58 5.26 1.54
C LEU A 61 11.61 6.41 1.81
N THR A 62 11.18 7.12 0.75
CA THR A 62 10.21 8.21 0.87
C THR A 62 8.88 7.70 1.39
N PHE A 63 8.37 6.59 0.84
CA PHE A 63 7.16 5.95 1.31
C PHE A 63 7.25 5.57 2.79
N PHE A 64 8.36 4.96 3.19
CA PHE A 64 8.57 4.56 4.59
C PHE A 64 8.61 5.79 5.52
N ALA A 65 9.36 6.83 5.16
CA ALA A 65 9.48 8.06 5.95
C ALA A 65 8.13 8.76 6.15
N VAL A 66 7.32 8.89 5.11
CA VAL A 66 5.98 9.50 5.19
C VAL A 66 5.03 8.65 6.04
N ASN A 67 5.22 7.34 6.07
CA ASN A 67 4.39 6.46 6.90
C ASN A 67 4.75 6.46 8.39
N ILE A 68 5.96 6.89 8.80
CA ILE A 68 6.34 6.93 10.22
C ILE A 68 5.31 7.68 11.09
N PRO A 69 4.92 8.93 10.79
CA PRO A 69 3.93 9.63 11.60
C PRO A 69 2.55 8.94 11.60
N LEU A 70 2.18 8.29 10.48
CA LEU A 70 0.94 7.52 10.41
C LEU A 70 0.97 6.29 11.30
N PHE A 71 2.10 5.59 11.36
CA PHE A 71 2.28 4.46 12.28
C PHE A 71 2.24 4.88 13.75
N LEU A 72 2.85 6.01 14.09
CA LEU A 72 2.77 6.55 15.45
C LEU A 72 1.34 6.90 15.86
N LEU A 73 0.55 7.43 14.93
CA LEU A 73 -0.86 7.73 15.17
C LEU A 73 -1.70 6.46 15.25
N SER A 74 -1.42 5.47 14.41
CA SER A 74 -2.16 4.20 14.36
C SER A 74 -1.97 3.36 15.63
N TRP A 75 -0.83 3.50 16.31
CA TRP A 75 -0.57 2.82 17.59
C TRP A 75 -1.64 3.10 18.65
N LYS A 76 -2.28 4.27 18.60
CA LYS A 76 -3.33 4.67 19.54
C LYS A 76 -4.75 4.36 19.06
N LEU A 77 -4.94 4.15 17.77
CA LEU A 77 -6.26 4.11 17.14
C LEU A 77 -6.63 2.75 16.54
N LEU A 78 -5.63 1.91 16.24
CA LEU A 78 -5.86 0.57 15.68
C LEU A 78 -5.88 -0.49 16.77
N GLU A 79 -6.59 -1.58 16.51
CA GLU A 79 -6.53 -2.78 17.34
C GLU A 79 -5.15 -3.44 17.26
N GLN A 80 -4.76 -4.15 18.33
CA GLN A 80 -3.44 -4.79 18.40
C GLN A 80 -3.18 -5.77 17.25
N ARG A 81 -4.22 -6.46 16.75
CA ARG A 81 -4.13 -7.37 15.62
C ARG A 81 -3.84 -6.63 14.31
N GLU A 82 -4.54 -5.54 14.08
CA GLU A 82 -4.34 -4.68 12.90
C GLU A 82 -2.93 -4.07 12.88
N LEU A 83 -2.44 -3.62 14.04
CA LEU A 83 -1.06 -3.12 14.19
C LEU A 83 -0.02 -4.17 13.85
N LEU A 84 -0.19 -5.41 14.37
CA LEU A 84 0.72 -6.51 14.10
C LEU A 84 0.75 -6.93 12.63
N LEU A 85 -0.32 -6.69 11.87
CA LEU A 85 -0.37 -6.91 10.42
C LEU A 85 0.13 -5.69 9.64
N THR A 86 -0.03 -4.49 10.17
CA THR A 86 0.40 -3.24 9.53
C THR A 86 1.92 -3.15 9.40
N ILE A 87 2.66 -3.54 10.44
CA ILE A 87 4.13 -3.50 10.42
C ILE A 87 4.71 -4.39 9.30
N PRO A 88 4.40 -5.70 9.22
CA PRO A 88 4.87 -6.53 8.11
C PRO A 88 4.33 -6.07 6.75
N GLY A 89 3.12 -5.51 6.69
CA GLY A 89 2.57 -4.94 5.46
C GLY A 89 3.39 -3.77 4.92
N ALA A 90 3.79 -2.85 5.78
CA ALA A 90 4.63 -1.72 5.39
C ALA A 90 6.06 -2.13 5.02
N LEU A 91 6.62 -3.08 5.76
CA LEU A 91 7.92 -3.66 5.41
C LEU A 91 7.86 -4.40 4.08
N ALA A 92 6.77 -5.15 3.82
CA ALA A 92 6.54 -5.82 2.56
C ALA A 92 6.40 -4.84 1.39
N MET A 93 5.73 -3.71 1.59
CA MET A 93 5.59 -2.65 0.59
C MET A 93 6.96 -2.17 0.12
N SER A 94 7.81 -1.74 1.05
CA SER A 94 9.17 -1.30 0.74
C SER A 94 10.05 -2.45 0.20
N GLY A 95 9.91 -3.64 0.78
CA GLY A 95 10.66 -4.82 0.37
C GLY A 95 10.34 -5.26 -1.07
N TRP A 96 9.07 -5.31 -1.47
CA TRP A 96 8.67 -5.63 -2.83
C TRP A 96 9.15 -4.57 -3.82
N MET A 97 9.08 -3.28 -3.49
CA MET A 97 9.64 -2.22 -4.33
C MET A 97 11.14 -2.46 -4.59
N MET A 98 11.92 -2.72 -3.53
CA MET A 98 13.36 -2.98 -3.66
C MET A 98 13.65 -4.27 -4.43
N ILE A 99 12.87 -5.34 -4.23
CA ILE A 99 13.02 -6.61 -4.95
C ILE A 99 12.78 -6.42 -6.45
N TYR A 100 11.70 -5.75 -6.83
CA TYR A 100 11.37 -5.55 -8.24
C TYR A 100 12.39 -4.64 -8.94
N GLU A 101 12.89 -3.63 -8.25
CA GLU A 101 13.98 -2.78 -8.73
C GLU A 101 15.27 -3.58 -8.92
N ALA A 102 15.66 -4.42 -7.94
CA ALA A 102 16.87 -5.23 -7.97
C ALA A 102 16.85 -6.33 -9.06
N ILE A 103 15.68 -6.92 -9.31
CA ILE A 103 15.49 -7.91 -10.39
C ILE A 103 15.50 -7.24 -11.77
N GLY A 104 15.38 -5.90 -11.82
CA GLY A 104 15.37 -5.15 -13.07
C GLY A 104 14.08 -5.39 -13.86
N ILE A 105 12.93 -5.51 -13.17
CA ILE A 105 11.64 -5.63 -13.87
C ILE A 105 11.43 -4.34 -14.65
N THR A 106 11.58 -4.44 -15.95
CA THR A 106 11.21 -3.38 -16.90
C THR A 106 9.73 -3.50 -17.19
N GLY A 107 8.97 -2.45 -16.89
CA GLY A 107 7.54 -2.46 -17.16
C GLY A 107 7.22 -2.22 -18.64
N PHE A 108 5.95 -2.16 -18.93
CA PHE A 108 5.43 -1.99 -20.29
C PHE A 108 5.17 -0.50 -20.56
N GLN A 109 5.87 0.06 -21.56
CA GLN A 109 5.50 1.35 -22.13
C GLN A 109 4.37 1.13 -23.12
N MET A 110 3.29 1.86 -22.98
CA MET A 110 2.11 1.78 -23.83
C MET A 110 1.74 3.16 -24.36
N ASP A 111 1.30 3.22 -25.62
CA ASP A 111 0.90 4.50 -26.25
C ASP A 111 -0.38 5.10 -25.65
N SER A 112 -1.24 4.25 -25.07
CA SER A 112 -2.51 4.67 -24.48
C SER A 112 -2.45 4.68 -22.96
N LEU A 113 -2.34 5.84 -22.35
CA LEU A 113 -2.38 6.03 -20.89
C LEU A 113 -3.71 5.55 -20.27
N VAL A 114 -4.81 5.62 -21.03
CA VAL A 114 -6.12 5.10 -20.57
C VAL A 114 -6.06 3.59 -20.41
N THR A 115 -5.45 2.88 -21.36
CA THR A 115 -5.29 1.42 -21.28
C THR A 115 -4.40 1.04 -20.09
N VAL A 116 -3.30 1.76 -19.90
CA VAL A 116 -2.42 1.60 -18.73
C VAL A 116 -3.20 1.77 -17.43
N GLY A 117 -3.97 2.85 -17.31
CA GLY A 117 -4.77 3.13 -16.12
C GLY A 117 -5.84 2.07 -15.81
N ILE A 118 -6.47 1.51 -16.85
CA ILE A 118 -7.46 0.43 -16.67
C ILE A 118 -6.78 -0.84 -16.16
N ILE A 119 -5.66 -1.26 -16.74
CA ILE A 119 -4.95 -2.47 -16.34
C ILE A 119 -4.37 -2.29 -14.94
N ASP A 120 -3.72 -1.15 -14.67
CA ASP A 120 -3.22 -0.82 -13.33
C ASP A 120 -4.34 -0.80 -12.31
N GLY A 121 -5.45 -0.13 -12.60
CA GLY A 121 -6.60 -0.05 -11.70
C GLY A 121 -7.19 -1.40 -11.33
N ILE A 122 -7.26 -2.35 -12.28
CA ILE A 122 -7.72 -3.71 -12.01
C ILE A 122 -6.72 -4.45 -11.11
N LEU A 123 -5.44 -4.43 -11.46
CA LEU A 123 -4.41 -5.22 -10.76
C LEU A 123 -4.12 -4.64 -9.37
N SER A 124 -3.94 -3.32 -9.27
CA SER A 124 -3.76 -2.62 -7.99
C SER A 124 -5.00 -2.71 -7.11
N GLY A 125 -6.20 -2.66 -7.70
CA GLY A 125 -7.46 -2.84 -6.99
C GLY A 125 -7.61 -4.24 -6.39
N ILE A 126 -7.23 -5.29 -7.12
CA ILE A 126 -7.18 -6.66 -6.58
C ILE A 126 -6.18 -6.74 -5.42
N GLY A 127 -4.97 -6.19 -5.61
CA GLY A 127 -3.95 -6.15 -4.57
C GLY A 127 -4.43 -5.44 -3.30
N ALA A 128 -4.97 -4.23 -3.44
CA ALA A 128 -5.53 -3.45 -2.33
C ALA A 128 -6.72 -4.17 -1.66
N GLY A 129 -7.59 -4.79 -2.44
CA GLY A 129 -8.71 -5.59 -1.93
C GLY A 129 -8.25 -6.76 -1.06
N LEU A 130 -7.21 -7.49 -1.46
CA LEU A 130 -6.61 -8.55 -0.65
C LEU A 130 -6.03 -8.01 0.66
N VAL A 131 -5.37 -6.86 0.63
CA VAL A 131 -4.85 -6.21 1.83
C VAL A 131 -5.98 -5.83 2.79
N VAL A 132 -7.09 -5.27 2.30
CA VAL A 132 -8.25 -4.95 3.12
C VAL A 132 -8.88 -6.21 3.71
N LEU A 133 -9.01 -7.29 2.92
CA LEU A 133 -9.52 -8.60 3.37
C LEU A 133 -8.67 -9.22 4.48
N SER A 134 -7.35 -9.00 4.48
CA SER A 134 -6.45 -9.49 5.52
C SER A 134 -6.61 -8.78 6.87
N GLN A 135 -7.44 -7.74 6.93
CA GLN A 135 -7.56 -6.83 8.08
C GLN A 135 -6.25 -6.09 8.42
N GLY A 136 -5.25 -6.17 7.55
CA GLY A 136 -4.00 -5.44 7.64
C GLY A 136 -4.01 -4.19 6.78
N THR A 137 -2.87 -3.53 6.72
CA THR A 137 -2.60 -2.41 5.82
C THR A 137 -1.11 -2.38 5.51
N PHE A 138 -0.73 -1.84 4.38
CA PHE A 138 0.68 -1.58 4.05
C PHE A 138 1.11 -0.13 4.34
N GLY A 139 0.29 0.62 5.08
CA GLY A 139 0.51 2.05 5.29
C GLY A 139 -0.21 2.90 4.24
N GLY A 140 0.24 4.14 4.10
CA GLY A 140 -0.29 5.04 3.10
C GLY A 140 -1.78 5.34 3.25
N SER A 141 -2.45 5.46 2.13
CA SER A 141 -3.88 5.81 2.07
C SER A 141 -4.77 4.79 2.75
N ILE A 142 -4.43 3.48 2.65
CA ILE A 142 -5.22 2.42 3.31
C ILE A 142 -5.12 2.53 4.82
N LEU A 143 -3.94 2.88 5.36
CA LEU A 143 -3.78 3.12 6.79
C LEU A 143 -4.61 4.33 7.24
N LEU A 144 -4.57 5.43 6.47
CA LEU A 144 -5.43 6.59 6.73
C LEU A 144 -6.91 6.22 6.70
N ALA A 145 -7.36 5.47 5.69
CA ALA A 145 -8.74 5.05 5.57
C ALA A 145 -9.18 4.19 6.77
N ARG A 146 -8.34 3.29 7.25
CA ARG A 146 -8.56 2.50 8.47
C ARG A 146 -8.68 3.38 9.72
N LEU A 147 -7.81 4.38 9.86
CA LEU A 147 -7.89 5.32 10.98
C LEU A 147 -9.22 6.10 10.98
N PHE A 148 -9.68 6.51 9.79
CA PHE A 148 -10.97 7.17 9.62
C PHE A 148 -12.14 6.25 9.93
N GLU A 149 -12.09 4.99 9.47
CA GLU A 149 -13.11 3.98 9.77
C GLU A 149 -13.22 3.73 11.28
N ASN A 150 -12.10 3.53 11.96
CA ASN A 150 -12.09 3.25 13.39
C ASN A 150 -12.57 4.44 14.23
N LYS A 151 -12.15 5.65 13.87
CA LYS A 151 -12.45 6.86 14.66
C LYS A 151 -13.82 7.49 14.32
N TRP A 152 -14.16 7.57 13.04
CA TRP A 152 -15.36 8.29 12.58
C TRP A 152 -16.40 7.39 11.91
N LYS A 153 -16.14 6.05 11.84
CA LYS A 153 -17.02 5.07 11.21
C LYS A 153 -17.32 5.36 9.74
N VAL A 154 -16.40 6.06 9.07
CA VAL A 154 -16.48 6.30 7.62
C VAL A 154 -15.96 5.06 6.88
N PRO A 155 -16.71 4.47 5.94
CA PRO A 155 -16.26 3.31 5.18
C PRO A 155 -14.94 3.55 4.44
N ILE A 156 -14.09 2.52 4.38
CA ILE A 156 -12.75 2.60 3.77
C ILE A 156 -12.82 3.07 2.32
N ASP A 157 -13.77 2.56 1.53
CA ASP A 157 -13.98 2.91 0.13
C ASP A 157 -14.23 4.40 -0.09
N LYS A 158 -15.07 5.00 0.73
CA LYS A 158 -15.37 6.46 0.66
C LYS A 158 -14.15 7.30 1.04
N THR A 159 -13.39 6.86 2.03
CA THR A 159 -12.19 7.57 2.46
C THR A 159 -11.10 7.48 1.40
N LEU A 160 -10.87 6.30 0.80
CA LEU A 160 -9.91 6.14 -0.29
C LEU A 160 -10.28 7.00 -1.49
N PHE A 161 -11.54 6.96 -1.92
CA PHE A 161 -12.03 7.80 -3.01
C PHE A 161 -11.84 9.29 -2.72
N GLY A 162 -12.10 9.74 -1.49
CA GLY A 162 -11.87 11.12 -1.08
C GLY A 162 -10.39 11.53 -1.09
N ILE A 163 -9.50 10.65 -0.65
CA ILE A 163 -8.05 10.89 -0.69
C ILE A 163 -7.56 10.99 -2.13
N ASP A 164 -8.01 10.09 -3.01
CA ASP A 164 -7.60 10.07 -4.40
C ASP A 164 -8.03 11.34 -5.15
N ILE A 165 -9.23 11.87 -4.87
CA ILE A 165 -9.68 13.16 -5.43
C ILE A 165 -8.79 14.33 -4.96
N VAL A 166 -8.30 14.31 -3.73
CA VAL A 166 -7.47 15.39 -3.17
C VAL A 166 -6.03 15.33 -3.71
N VAL A 167 -5.53 14.13 -4.03
CA VAL A 167 -4.15 13.91 -4.48
C VAL A 167 -4.01 14.07 -6.00
N MET A 168 -5.09 13.92 -6.77
CA MET A 168 -5.14 14.17 -8.22
C MET A 168 -5.23 15.65 -8.54
#